data_011ffd2335e4fbc9b6bffb22bddaf48b
#
_entry.id   011ffd2335e4fbc9b6bffb22bddaf48b
#
_cell.length_a   1.000
_cell.length_b   1.000
_cell.length_c   1.000
_cell.angle_alpha   90.00
_cell.angle_beta   90.00
_cell.angle_gamma   90.00
#
_symmetry.space_group_name_H-M   'P 1'
#
loop_
_entity.id
_entity.type
_entity.pdbx_description
1 polymer ?
#
loop_
_entity_poly.entity_id
_entity_poly.type
_entity_poly.pdbx_seq_one_letter_code
_entity_poly.pdbx_strand_id
1 'polypeptide(L)'
;MSMISSHTHLASPDDFSDNCGFGLIAHIEGQASHDLVKTAIHSLSCMTHRGGVAADGKTGDGCGLLLATPVAFFRDIAAEQQFEITDNFAVGMVFVNPDTATAQHSLQVLNEEIAAQGLEVAGWRDVPLDLSIVGEIGRQTLPDFKQVFVNAPDGLAADDFNRKLFVARKKAEQRLVDDELFYVCSLSCQTIIYKGLVMPSDLPAFFLDLQDARLASH
;
A
#
# COMPACT_ATOMS: atom_id res chain seq x y z
N MET A 1 19.48 -43.39 19.94
CA MET A 1 20.12 -42.12 20.26
C MET A 1 19.73 -41.17 19.14
N SER A 2 18.59 -40.47 19.30
CA SER A 2 18.02 -39.61 18.29
C SER A 2 18.66 -38.24 18.37
N MET A 3 19.32 -37.81 17.29
CA MET A 3 19.83 -36.42 17.20
C MET A 3 18.63 -35.49 16.98
N ILE A 4 18.32 -34.73 18.01
CA ILE A 4 17.40 -33.60 17.91
C ILE A 4 18.16 -32.50 17.16
N SER A 5 17.74 -32.29 15.89
CA SER A 5 18.22 -31.17 15.09
C SER A 5 17.73 -29.87 15.74
N SER A 6 18.66 -29.10 16.27
CA SER A 6 18.39 -27.79 16.89
C SER A 6 18.27 -26.69 15.82
N HIS A 7 17.22 -26.69 15.03
CA HIS A 7 16.90 -25.51 14.23
C HIS A 7 16.14 -24.50 15.11
N THR A 8 16.89 -23.69 15.85
CA THR A 8 16.38 -22.61 16.70
C THR A 8 16.40 -21.24 16.00
N HIS A 9 16.71 -21.16 14.72
CA HIS A 9 16.74 -19.91 13.96
C HIS A 9 15.63 -19.88 12.92
N LEU A 10 14.89 -18.77 12.87
CA LEU A 10 13.85 -18.49 11.89
C LEU A 10 14.43 -18.23 10.48
N ALA A 11 15.76 -18.10 10.35
CA ALA A 11 16.47 -17.94 9.10
C ALA A 11 17.65 -18.92 9.06
N SER A 12 17.91 -19.54 7.91
CA SER A 12 19.11 -20.32 7.66
C SER A 12 20.26 -19.38 7.27
N PRO A 13 21.53 -19.70 7.63
CA PRO A 13 22.70 -18.98 7.12
C PRO A 13 22.81 -19.00 5.59
N ASP A 14 22.19 -19.99 4.95
CA ASP A 14 22.17 -20.16 3.50
C ASP A 14 20.97 -19.46 2.83
N ASP A 15 20.04 -18.87 3.62
CA ASP A 15 18.93 -18.10 3.08
C ASP A 15 19.45 -16.77 2.54
N PHE A 16 19.01 -16.43 1.31
CA PHE A 16 19.27 -15.12 0.75
C PHE A 16 18.63 -14.05 1.67
N SER A 17 19.44 -13.13 2.17
CA SER A 17 18.97 -12.05 3.03
C SER A 17 19.22 -10.71 2.37
N ASP A 18 18.15 -9.95 2.15
CA ASP A 18 18.22 -8.57 1.69
C ASP A 18 18.57 -7.63 2.83
N ASN A 19 19.35 -6.60 2.52
CA ASN A 19 19.64 -5.51 3.43
C ASN A 19 18.56 -4.43 3.32
N CYS A 20 17.51 -4.55 4.13
CA CYS A 20 16.46 -3.52 4.23
C CYS A 20 16.83 -2.48 5.29
N GLY A 21 16.60 -1.20 4.97
CA GLY A 21 16.59 -0.11 5.94
C GLY A 21 15.15 0.27 6.27
N PHE A 22 14.83 0.47 7.54
CA PHE A 22 13.55 1.03 7.94
C PHE A 22 13.74 2.08 9.04
N GLY A 23 12.77 2.99 9.15
CA GLY A 23 12.69 3.96 10.24
C GLY A 23 11.25 4.11 10.70
N LEU A 24 11.07 4.54 11.93
CA LEU A 24 9.76 4.88 12.51
C LEU A 24 9.81 6.32 13.00
N ILE A 25 8.79 7.09 12.61
CA ILE A 25 8.57 8.45 13.08
C ILE A 25 7.14 8.51 13.59
N ALA A 26 6.94 9.01 14.80
CA ALA A 26 5.63 9.17 15.41
C ALA A 26 5.55 10.46 16.21
N HIS A 27 4.37 11.09 16.24
CA HIS A 27 4.10 12.19 17.15
C HIS A 27 3.67 11.65 18.52
N ILE A 28 4.39 12.00 19.59
CA ILE A 28 4.17 11.43 20.94
C ILE A 28 2.74 11.67 21.46
N GLU A 29 2.15 12.82 21.10
CA GLU A 29 0.77 13.18 21.48
C GLU A 29 -0.27 12.77 20.44
N GLY A 30 0.11 12.01 19.37
CA GLY A 30 -0.80 11.54 18.33
C GLY A 30 -1.37 12.65 17.44
N GLN A 31 -0.73 13.81 17.34
CA GLN A 31 -1.18 14.91 16.48
C GLN A 31 -0.75 14.67 15.04
N ALA A 32 -1.72 14.43 14.16
CA ALA A 32 -1.45 14.25 12.75
C ALA A 32 -1.05 15.58 12.08
N SER A 33 0.00 15.54 11.24
CA SER A 33 0.43 16.68 10.45
C SER A 33 1.05 16.25 9.12
N HIS A 34 0.95 17.13 8.12
CA HIS A 34 1.66 16.93 6.86
C HIS A 34 3.18 17.14 7.02
N ASP A 35 3.61 17.94 7.98
CA ASP A 35 5.04 18.15 8.26
C ASP A 35 5.70 16.88 8.80
N LEU A 36 4.97 16.05 9.55
CA LEU A 36 5.47 14.72 9.95
C LEU A 36 5.65 13.81 8.73
N VAL A 37 4.71 13.85 7.79
CA VAL A 37 4.82 13.10 6.52
C VAL A 37 6.05 13.56 5.73
N LYS A 38 6.27 14.86 5.60
CA LYS A 38 7.49 15.42 4.97
C LYS A 38 8.77 14.95 5.67
N THR A 39 8.76 14.92 7.00
CA THR A 39 9.89 14.42 7.80
C THR A 39 10.16 12.95 7.53
N ALA A 40 9.12 12.12 7.43
CA ALA A 40 9.25 10.71 7.09
C ALA A 40 9.79 10.51 5.67
N ILE A 41 9.29 11.27 4.69
CA ILE A 41 9.80 11.27 3.31
C ILE A 41 11.27 11.69 3.26
N HIS A 42 11.64 12.76 3.97
CA HIS A 42 13.04 13.19 4.06
C HIS A 42 13.93 12.11 4.67
N SER A 43 13.48 11.48 5.75
CA SER A 43 14.22 10.40 6.38
C SER A 43 14.37 9.18 5.47
N LEU A 44 13.33 8.85 4.69
CA LEU A 44 13.39 7.82 3.67
C LEU A 44 14.42 8.16 2.59
N SER A 45 14.47 9.40 2.12
CA SER A 45 15.46 9.86 1.13
C SER A 45 16.91 9.76 1.65
N CYS A 46 17.14 9.94 2.93
CA CYS A 46 18.47 9.74 3.56
C CYS A 46 18.92 8.27 3.54
N MET A 47 18.03 7.32 3.33
CA MET A 47 18.35 5.89 3.23
C MET A 47 18.69 5.42 1.81
N THR A 48 18.73 6.33 0.84
CA THR A 48 18.98 6.02 -0.60
C THR A 48 20.27 5.22 -0.83
N HIS A 49 21.31 5.43 -0.01
CA HIS A 49 22.58 4.71 -0.12
C HIS A 49 22.51 3.21 0.26
N ARG A 50 21.37 2.74 0.72
CA ARG A 50 21.14 1.33 1.08
C ARG A 50 20.41 0.54 0.00
N GLY A 51 19.94 1.20 -1.06
CA GLY A 51 19.27 0.59 -2.20
C GLY A 51 20.14 0.52 -3.43
N GLY A 52 19.91 -0.47 -4.29
CA GLY A 52 20.49 -0.53 -5.62
C GLY A 52 19.76 0.42 -6.58
N VAL A 53 20.47 0.79 -7.64
CA VAL A 53 19.93 1.55 -8.76
C VAL A 53 20.12 0.71 -10.01
N ALA A 54 19.03 0.49 -10.76
CA ALA A 54 19.10 -0.27 -12.00
C ALA A 54 19.95 0.44 -13.08
N ALA A 55 20.23 -0.26 -14.17
CA ALA A 55 21.08 0.24 -15.25
C ALA A 55 20.54 1.51 -15.94
N ASP A 56 19.24 1.80 -15.83
CA ASP A 56 18.62 3.02 -16.35
C ASP A 56 18.87 4.27 -15.47
N GLY A 57 19.49 4.10 -14.31
CA GLY A 57 19.83 5.16 -13.38
C GLY A 57 18.63 5.80 -12.66
N LYS A 58 17.43 5.26 -12.82
CA LYS A 58 16.17 5.77 -12.27
C LYS A 58 15.37 4.74 -11.49
N THR A 59 15.36 3.49 -11.94
CA THR A 59 14.62 2.41 -11.25
C THR A 59 15.40 2.01 -10.01
N GLY A 60 14.77 2.11 -8.83
CA GLY A 60 15.33 1.67 -7.55
C GLY A 60 14.90 0.25 -7.19
N ASP A 61 15.54 -0.33 -6.18
CA ASP A 61 15.18 -1.65 -5.61
C ASP A 61 13.80 -1.66 -4.96
N GLY A 62 13.23 -0.48 -4.80
CA GLY A 62 11.93 -0.28 -4.17
C GLY A 62 12.03 0.41 -2.82
N CYS A 63 11.09 1.29 -2.59
CA CYS A 63 10.91 1.96 -1.30
C CYS A 63 9.43 2.15 -1.02
N GLY A 64 9.09 2.52 0.21
CA GLY A 64 7.71 2.78 0.58
C GLY A 64 7.57 3.54 1.88
N LEU A 65 6.39 4.08 2.06
CA LEU A 65 5.96 4.82 3.23
C LEU A 65 4.65 4.22 3.73
N LEU A 66 4.64 3.73 4.98
CA LEU A 66 3.44 3.33 5.69
C LEU A 66 3.00 4.49 6.57
N LEU A 67 1.75 4.90 6.43
CA LEU A 67 1.14 5.99 7.19
C LEU A 67 -0.03 5.47 8.04
N ALA A 68 -0.25 6.03 9.22
CA ALA A 68 -1.56 5.95 9.85
C ALA A 68 -2.58 6.59 8.89
N THR A 69 -3.75 5.98 8.73
CA THR A 69 -4.74 6.39 7.73
C THR A 69 -5.11 7.88 7.88
N PRO A 70 -4.84 8.72 6.87
CA PRO A 70 -5.18 10.14 6.89
C PRO A 70 -6.69 10.33 6.62
N VAL A 71 -7.50 10.13 7.68
CA VAL A 71 -8.97 10.06 7.59
C VAL A 71 -9.58 11.29 6.93
N ALA A 72 -9.18 12.50 7.31
CA ALA A 72 -9.71 13.74 6.73
C ALA A 72 -9.42 13.82 5.23
N PHE A 73 -8.19 13.53 4.82
CA PHE A 73 -7.80 13.49 3.41
C PHE A 73 -8.66 12.54 2.59
N PHE A 74 -8.87 11.30 3.09
CA PHE A 74 -9.68 10.33 2.33
C PHE A 74 -11.17 10.64 2.33
N ARG A 75 -11.69 11.36 3.33
CA ARG A 75 -13.07 11.90 3.29
C ARG A 75 -13.22 12.95 2.20
N ASP A 76 -12.26 13.86 2.08
CA ASP A 76 -12.26 14.86 1.00
C ASP A 76 -12.20 14.18 -0.37
N ILE A 77 -11.30 13.18 -0.53
CA ILE A 77 -11.19 12.41 -1.77
C ILE A 77 -12.50 11.68 -2.10
N ALA A 78 -13.15 11.04 -1.14
CA ALA A 78 -14.43 10.36 -1.37
C ALA A 78 -15.50 11.35 -1.84
N ALA A 79 -15.57 12.54 -1.23
CA ALA A 79 -16.48 13.59 -1.63
C ALA A 79 -16.18 14.11 -3.06
N GLU A 80 -14.91 14.34 -3.40
CA GLU A 80 -14.47 14.73 -4.75
C GLU A 80 -14.83 13.66 -5.81
N GLN A 81 -14.75 12.39 -5.45
CA GLN A 81 -15.07 11.25 -6.31
C GLN A 81 -16.56 10.87 -6.27
N GLN A 82 -17.39 11.58 -5.50
CA GLN A 82 -18.84 11.41 -5.40
C GLN A 82 -19.29 10.02 -4.90
N PHE A 83 -18.53 9.39 -4.00
CA PHE A 83 -18.98 8.20 -3.27
C PHE A 83 -19.01 8.44 -1.76
N GLU A 84 -19.92 7.74 -1.08
CA GLU A 84 -20.14 7.89 0.35
C GLU A 84 -19.32 6.90 1.17
N ILE A 85 -18.57 7.41 2.14
CA ILE A 85 -17.89 6.59 3.13
C ILE A 85 -18.49 6.84 4.52
N THR A 86 -18.67 5.77 5.28
CA THR A 86 -19.17 5.81 6.66
C THR A 86 -18.09 6.31 7.63
N ASP A 87 -18.43 6.42 8.91
CA ASP A 87 -17.44 6.77 9.93
C ASP A 87 -16.41 5.65 10.13
N ASN A 88 -16.80 4.41 9.90
CA ASN A 88 -15.96 3.24 9.98
C ASN A 88 -15.62 2.72 8.57
N PHE A 89 -14.58 3.26 7.98
CA PHE A 89 -14.11 2.89 6.65
C PHE A 89 -12.65 2.47 6.64
N ALA A 90 -12.28 1.76 5.59
CA ALA A 90 -10.90 1.36 5.29
C ALA A 90 -10.51 1.83 3.89
N VAL A 91 -9.21 2.00 3.67
CA VAL A 91 -8.66 2.27 2.34
C VAL A 91 -7.60 1.23 2.01
N GLY A 92 -7.64 0.71 0.77
CA GLY A 92 -6.64 -0.20 0.24
C GLY A 92 -5.88 0.41 -0.92
N MET A 93 -4.58 0.16 -1.00
CA MET A 93 -3.75 0.39 -2.18
C MET A 93 -3.63 -0.94 -2.93
N VAL A 94 -4.06 -0.96 -4.18
CA VAL A 94 -4.12 -2.16 -5.02
C VAL A 94 -3.41 -1.90 -6.34
N PHE A 95 -2.51 -2.80 -6.70
CA PHE A 95 -1.87 -2.83 -8.01
C PHE A 95 -2.65 -3.79 -8.89
N VAL A 96 -2.95 -3.36 -10.11
CA VAL A 96 -3.71 -4.15 -11.08
C VAL A 96 -3.01 -4.17 -12.43
N ASN A 97 -3.31 -5.17 -13.22
CA ASN A 97 -2.79 -5.31 -14.57
C ASN A 97 -3.22 -4.11 -15.45
N PRO A 98 -2.32 -3.52 -16.26
CA PRO A 98 -2.67 -2.46 -17.19
C PRO A 98 -3.66 -2.90 -18.29
N ASP A 99 -3.79 -4.21 -18.57
CA ASP A 99 -4.83 -4.72 -19.45
C ASP A 99 -6.22 -4.54 -18.83
N THR A 100 -7.05 -3.78 -19.49
CA THR A 100 -8.36 -3.37 -18.95
C THR A 100 -9.26 -4.56 -18.59
N ALA A 101 -9.26 -5.64 -19.37
CA ALA A 101 -10.12 -6.79 -19.10
C ALA A 101 -9.63 -7.56 -17.87
N THR A 102 -8.32 -7.76 -17.75
CA THR A 102 -7.68 -8.40 -16.61
C THR A 102 -7.89 -7.56 -15.34
N ALA A 103 -7.68 -6.23 -15.42
CA ALA A 103 -7.92 -5.33 -14.31
C ALA A 103 -9.37 -5.39 -13.82
N GLN A 104 -10.36 -5.33 -14.73
CA GLN A 104 -11.78 -5.41 -14.37
C GLN A 104 -12.11 -6.73 -13.68
N HIS A 105 -11.57 -7.84 -14.16
CA HIS A 105 -11.74 -9.14 -13.52
C HIS A 105 -11.16 -9.14 -12.10
N SER A 106 -9.93 -8.65 -11.92
CA SER A 106 -9.25 -8.62 -10.62
C SER A 106 -9.98 -7.72 -9.60
N LEU A 107 -10.47 -6.56 -10.05
CA LEU A 107 -11.28 -5.66 -9.22
C LEU A 107 -12.62 -6.32 -8.82
N GLN A 108 -13.27 -7.01 -9.76
CA GLN A 108 -14.51 -7.74 -9.46
C GLN A 108 -14.28 -8.84 -8.43
N VAL A 109 -13.23 -9.63 -8.57
CA VAL A 109 -12.88 -10.70 -7.60
C VAL A 109 -12.67 -10.11 -6.21
N LEU A 110 -11.91 -9.01 -6.10
CA LEU A 110 -11.69 -8.36 -4.80
C LEU A 110 -12.99 -7.81 -4.21
N ASN A 111 -13.86 -7.21 -5.01
CA ASN A 111 -15.18 -6.73 -4.57
C ASN A 111 -16.05 -7.88 -4.04
N GLU A 112 -16.08 -9.01 -4.73
CA GLU A 112 -16.82 -10.21 -4.30
C GLU A 112 -16.31 -10.74 -2.95
N GLU A 113 -14.98 -10.80 -2.77
CA GLU A 113 -14.40 -11.29 -1.50
C GLU A 113 -14.61 -10.31 -0.34
N ILE A 114 -14.60 -8.99 -0.60
CA ILE A 114 -14.96 -7.96 0.39
C ILE A 114 -16.44 -8.13 0.80
N ALA A 115 -17.35 -8.23 -0.18
CA ALA A 115 -18.78 -8.42 0.07
C ALA A 115 -19.05 -9.74 0.82
N ALA A 116 -18.32 -10.81 0.52
CA ALA A 116 -18.42 -12.11 1.22
C ALA A 116 -18.05 -12.03 2.71
N GLN A 117 -17.33 -11.00 3.14
CA GLN A 117 -17.05 -10.72 4.55
C GLN A 117 -18.13 -9.82 5.21
N GLY A 118 -19.20 -9.47 4.49
CA GLY A 118 -20.23 -8.56 4.96
C GLY A 118 -19.76 -7.11 5.05
N LEU A 119 -18.86 -6.72 4.17
CA LEU A 119 -18.35 -5.36 4.00
C LEU A 119 -18.85 -4.78 2.67
N GLU A 120 -18.84 -3.47 2.52
CA GLU A 120 -19.32 -2.77 1.33
C GLU A 120 -18.18 -2.01 0.66
N VAL A 121 -18.01 -2.20 -0.65
CA VAL A 121 -17.10 -1.34 -1.43
C VAL A 121 -17.81 -0.05 -1.76
N ALA A 122 -17.40 1.05 -1.15
CA ALA A 122 -17.95 2.38 -1.37
C ALA A 122 -17.52 2.97 -2.73
N GLY A 123 -16.29 2.71 -3.14
CA GLY A 123 -15.79 3.19 -4.42
C GLY A 123 -14.34 2.85 -4.69
N TRP A 124 -13.93 3.18 -5.91
CA TRP A 124 -12.58 3.04 -6.41
C TRP A 124 -12.09 4.35 -7.00
N ARG A 125 -10.82 4.66 -6.85
CA ARG A 125 -10.18 5.76 -7.58
C ARG A 125 -8.86 5.33 -8.20
N ASP A 126 -8.46 5.99 -9.27
CA ASP A 126 -7.09 5.94 -9.76
C ASP A 126 -6.21 6.80 -8.86
N VAL A 127 -5.04 6.26 -8.47
CA VAL A 127 -4.06 7.03 -7.69
C VAL A 127 -3.38 8.03 -8.61
N PRO A 128 -3.35 9.32 -8.27
CA PRO A 128 -2.68 10.31 -9.10
C PRO A 128 -1.16 10.13 -9.06
N LEU A 129 -0.56 9.87 -10.22
CA LEU A 129 0.86 9.55 -10.38
C LEU A 129 1.53 10.46 -11.40
N ASP A 130 2.80 10.79 -11.19
CA ASP A 130 3.68 11.30 -12.23
C ASP A 130 4.55 10.18 -12.81
N LEU A 131 4.13 9.64 -13.94
CA LEU A 131 4.83 8.55 -14.64
C LEU A 131 6.13 8.99 -15.34
N SER A 132 6.41 10.29 -15.44
CA SER A 132 7.65 10.79 -16.05
C SER A 132 8.90 10.42 -15.23
N ILE A 133 8.72 10.15 -13.95
CA ILE A 133 9.76 9.78 -13.00
C ILE A 133 10.23 8.34 -13.16
N VAL A 134 9.32 7.45 -13.61
CA VAL A 134 9.58 6.01 -13.70
C VAL A 134 10.64 5.73 -14.77
N GLY A 135 11.68 4.99 -14.37
CA GLY A 135 12.74 4.54 -15.26
C GLY A 135 12.23 3.53 -16.30
N GLU A 136 13.02 3.34 -17.37
CA GLU A 136 12.63 2.48 -18.50
C GLU A 136 12.43 1.01 -18.05
N ILE A 137 13.28 0.54 -17.13
CA ILE A 137 13.17 -0.82 -16.58
C ILE A 137 11.90 -0.95 -15.74
N GLY A 138 11.61 0.02 -14.87
CA GLY A 138 10.40 0.01 -14.04
C GLY A 138 9.10 0.07 -14.85
N ARG A 139 9.13 0.73 -16.03
CA ARG A 139 7.97 0.80 -16.93
C ARG A 139 7.56 -0.55 -17.53
N GLN A 140 8.48 -1.49 -17.65
CA GLN A 140 8.20 -2.81 -18.25
C GLN A 140 7.25 -3.65 -17.39
N THR A 141 7.24 -3.42 -16.08
CA THR A 141 6.42 -4.15 -15.10
C THR A 141 5.54 -3.21 -14.28
N LEU A 142 5.27 -2.01 -14.80
CA LEU A 142 4.47 -1.00 -14.09
C LEU A 142 2.99 -1.43 -14.07
N PRO A 143 2.41 -1.67 -12.90
CA PRO A 143 0.97 -1.90 -12.77
C PRO A 143 0.22 -0.57 -12.79
N ASP A 144 -1.10 -0.62 -12.92
CA ASP A 144 -1.97 0.48 -12.56
C ASP A 144 -2.19 0.51 -11.04
N PHE A 145 -2.23 1.71 -10.46
CA PHE A 145 -2.41 1.94 -9.03
C PHE A 145 -3.82 2.42 -8.74
N LYS A 146 -4.55 1.64 -7.97
CA LYS A 146 -5.92 1.99 -7.56
C LYS A 146 -6.06 1.98 -6.05
N GLN A 147 -6.99 2.81 -5.56
CA GLN A 147 -7.42 2.75 -4.17
C GLN A 147 -8.87 2.30 -4.09
N VAL A 148 -9.11 1.33 -3.20
CA VAL A 148 -10.46 0.86 -2.83
C VAL A 148 -10.85 1.48 -1.50
N PHE A 149 -12.09 1.94 -1.41
CA PHE A 149 -12.71 2.43 -0.18
C PHE A 149 -13.76 1.41 0.24
N VAL A 150 -13.68 0.98 1.49
CA VAL A 150 -14.54 -0.09 2.03
C VAL A 150 -15.22 0.41 3.29
N ASN A 151 -16.55 0.34 3.32
CA ASN A 151 -17.37 0.63 4.49
C ASN A 151 -17.55 -0.61 5.35
N ALA A 152 -17.49 -0.44 6.65
CA ALA A 152 -17.90 -1.46 7.61
C ALA A 152 -19.31 -1.20 8.13
N PRO A 153 -20.03 -2.25 8.56
CA PRO A 153 -21.26 -2.10 9.32
C PRO A 153 -21.03 -1.33 10.63
N ASP A 154 -22.05 -0.64 11.08
CA ASP A 154 -22.02 0.10 12.34
C ASP A 154 -21.63 -0.81 13.52
N GLY A 155 -20.78 -0.29 14.38
CA GLY A 155 -20.34 -0.99 15.59
C GLY A 155 -19.32 -2.10 15.39
N LEU A 156 -18.82 -2.35 14.18
CA LEU A 156 -17.74 -3.30 13.96
C LEU A 156 -16.43 -2.76 14.55
N ALA A 157 -15.80 -3.52 15.45
CA ALA A 157 -14.51 -3.13 16.04
C ALA A 157 -13.39 -3.13 14.99
N ALA A 158 -12.40 -2.24 15.14
CA ALA A 158 -11.29 -2.07 14.17
C ALA A 158 -10.52 -3.37 13.93
N ASP A 159 -10.26 -4.18 14.95
CA ASP A 159 -9.54 -5.44 14.82
C ASP A 159 -10.35 -6.48 14.04
N ASP A 160 -11.66 -6.55 14.25
CA ASP A 160 -12.55 -7.40 13.49
C ASP A 160 -12.67 -6.95 12.04
N PHE A 161 -12.72 -5.64 11.82
CA PHE A 161 -12.73 -5.06 10.48
C PHE A 161 -11.43 -5.41 9.74
N ASN A 162 -10.27 -5.16 10.32
CA ASN A 162 -8.98 -5.50 9.71
C ASN A 162 -8.85 -7.01 9.44
N ARG A 163 -9.35 -7.87 10.34
CA ARG A 163 -9.38 -9.33 10.12
C ARG A 163 -10.23 -9.71 8.90
N LYS A 164 -11.42 -9.12 8.75
CA LYS A 164 -12.29 -9.34 7.58
C LYS A 164 -11.62 -8.88 6.28
N LEU A 165 -11.00 -7.69 6.29
CA LEU A 165 -10.23 -7.17 5.16
C LEU A 165 -9.06 -8.08 4.80
N PHE A 166 -8.34 -8.59 5.80
CA PHE A 166 -7.26 -9.56 5.58
C PHE A 166 -7.76 -10.87 4.93
N VAL A 167 -8.91 -11.40 5.38
CA VAL A 167 -9.50 -12.61 4.81
C VAL A 167 -9.92 -12.36 3.36
N ALA A 168 -10.60 -11.23 3.07
CA ALA A 168 -10.98 -10.85 1.71
C ALA A 168 -9.77 -10.76 0.79
N ARG A 169 -8.71 -10.05 1.24
CA ARG A 169 -7.45 -9.95 0.52
C ARG A 169 -6.87 -11.33 0.19
N LYS A 170 -6.71 -12.21 1.20
CA LYS A 170 -6.09 -13.53 0.99
C LYS A 170 -6.87 -14.42 0.04
N LYS A 171 -8.20 -14.36 0.08
CA LYS A 171 -9.04 -15.10 -0.85
C LYS A 171 -8.96 -14.55 -2.27
N ALA A 172 -8.95 -13.22 -2.43
CA ALA A 172 -8.75 -12.59 -3.74
C ALA A 172 -7.39 -12.95 -4.33
N GLU A 173 -6.30 -12.81 -3.56
CA GLU A 173 -4.94 -13.20 -3.98
C GLU A 173 -4.88 -14.68 -4.40
N GLN A 174 -5.59 -15.58 -3.71
CA GLN A 174 -5.65 -17.00 -4.06
C GLN A 174 -6.41 -17.26 -5.38
N ARG A 175 -7.50 -16.52 -5.62
CA ARG A 175 -8.30 -16.65 -6.85
C ARG A 175 -7.58 -16.05 -8.06
N LEU A 176 -6.70 -15.09 -7.83
CA LEU A 176 -5.98 -14.32 -8.87
C LEU A 176 -4.49 -14.71 -8.95
N VAL A 177 -4.14 -15.94 -8.54
CA VAL A 177 -2.75 -16.42 -8.51
C VAL A 177 -2.06 -16.36 -9.88
N ASP A 178 -2.81 -16.42 -10.97
CA ASP A 178 -2.29 -16.35 -12.34
C ASP A 178 -2.10 -14.90 -12.86
N ASP A 179 -2.56 -13.88 -12.13
CA ASP A 179 -2.33 -12.47 -12.44
C ASP A 179 -1.14 -11.94 -11.63
N GLU A 180 0.06 -12.05 -12.20
CA GLU A 180 1.33 -11.68 -11.54
C GLU A 180 1.41 -10.18 -11.17
N LEU A 181 0.60 -9.31 -11.79
CA LEU A 181 0.56 -7.89 -11.51
C LEU A 181 -0.50 -7.50 -10.47
N PHE A 182 -1.41 -8.41 -10.14
CA PHE A 182 -2.38 -8.16 -9.08
C PHE A 182 -1.73 -8.27 -7.70
N TYR A 183 -1.75 -7.17 -6.96
CA TYR A 183 -1.18 -7.14 -5.63
C TYR A 183 -1.92 -6.16 -4.72
N VAL A 184 -2.44 -6.65 -3.60
CA VAL A 184 -3.01 -5.78 -2.57
C VAL A 184 -1.87 -5.31 -1.66
N CYS A 185 -1.37 -4.11 -1.91
CA CYS A 185 -0.27 -3.50 -1.18
C CYS A 185 -0.63 -3.27 0.29
N SER A 186 -1.79 -2.65 0.53
CA SER A 186 -2.42 -2.49 1.85
C SER A 186 -3.93 -2.51 1.72
N LEU A 187 -4.62 -2.95 2.77
CA LEU A 187 -6.08 -2.88 2.91
C LEU A 187 -6.40 -2.88 4.40
N SER A 188 -6.65 -1.71 4.97
CA SER A 188 -6.77 -1.52 6.42
C SER A 188 -7.59 -0.28 6.76
N CYS A 189 -8.28 -0.30 7.90
CA CYS A 189 -8.90 0.88 8.49
C CYS A 189 -7.93 1.75 9.32
N GLN A 190 -6.69 1.29 9.52
CA GLN A 190 -5.71 1.96 10.39
C GLN A 190 -4.50 2.50 9.64
N THR A 191 -4.11 1.87 8.53
CA THR A 191 -2.88 2.22 7.82
C THR A 191 -3.04 2.15 6.31
N ILE A 192 -2.24 2.95 5.60
CA ILE A 192 -2.10 2.91 4.14
C ILE A 192 -0.61 2.87 3.77
N ILE A 193 -0.29 2.15 2.68
CA ILE A 193 1.08 2.05 2.17
C ILE A 193 1.16 2.66 0.77
N TYR A 194 2.14 3.54 0.59
CA TYR A 194 2.59 4.04 -0.72
C TYR A 194 3.97 3.42 -0.99
N LYS A 195 4.11 2.59 -2.01
CA LYS A 195 5.38 1.96 -2.37
C LYS A 195 5.52 1.75 -3.88
N GLY A 196 6.76 1.70 -4.36
CA GLY A 196 7.05 1.45 -5.77
C GLY A 196 8.53 1.19 -6.02
N LEU A 197 8.85 0.74 -7.24
CA LEU A 197 10.22 0.55 -7.73
C LEU A 197 10.80 1.90 -8.20
N VAL A 198 10.84 2.86 -7.27
CA VAL A 198 11.38 4.21 -7.48
C VAL A 198 12.45 4.49 -6.44
N MET A 199 13.29 5.48 -6.71
CA MET A 199 14.25 5.95 -5.72
C MET A 199 13.51 6.58 -4.52
N PRO A 200 14.04 6.46 -3.29
CA PRO A 200 13.45 7.08 -2.10
C PRO A 200 13.19 8.59 -2.23
N SER A 201 14.06 9.32 -2.93
CA SER A 201 13.90 10.75 -3.22
C SER A 201 12.72 11.04 -4.15
N ASP A 202 12.36 10.08 -5.01
CA ASP A 202 11.38 10.26 -6.08
C ASP A 202 9.98 9.80 -5.68
N LEU A 203 9.86 9.07 -4.56
CA LEU A 203 8.58 8.56 -4.07
C LEU A 203 7.49 9.65 -3.94
N PRO A 204 7.77 10.85 -3.35
CA PRO A 204 6.77 11.89 -3.23
C PRO A 204 6.44 12.56 -4.57
N ALA A 205 7.37 12.55 -5.53
CA ALA A 205 7.11 13.05 -6.85
C ALA A 205 6.30 12.04 -7.70
N PHE A 206 6.51 10.74 -7.47
CA PHE A 206 5.74 9.68 -8.11
C PHE A 206 4.28 9.64 -7.63
N PHE A 207 4.05 9.65 -6.31
CA PHE A 207 2.71 9.69 -5.72
C PHE A 207 2.30 11.11 -5.39
N LEU A 208 1.47 11.75 -6.22
CA LEU A 208 1.06 13.14 -6.05
C LEU A 208 0.27 13.37 -4.76
N ASP A 209 -0.41 12.34 -4.23
CA ASP A 209 -1.05 12.40 -2.91
C ASP A 209 -0.08 12.81 -1.79
N LEU A 210 1.18 12.37 -1.86
CA LEU A 210 2.18 12.67 -0.83
C LEU A 210 2.60 14.15 -0.80
N GLN A 211 2.25 14.91 -1.83
CA GLN A 211 2.47 16.36 -1.91
C GLN A 211 1.26 17.16 -1.44
N ASP A 212 0.09 16.53 -1.29
CA ASP A 212 -1.13 17.21 -0.85
C ASP A 212 -1.03 17.55 0.65
N ALA A 213 -1.15 18.84 0.97
CA ALA A 213 -1.04 19.34 2.34
C ALA A 213 -2.14 18.78 3.29
N ARG A 214 -3.25 18.27 2.75
CA ARG A 214 -4.31 17.62 3.53
C ARG A 214 -3.93 16.22 4.00
N LEU A 215 -2.95 15.57 3.33
CA LEU A 215 -2.47 14.24 3.72
C LEU A 215 -1.60 14.37 4.97
N ALA A 216 -2.20 14.13 6.13
CA ALA A 216 -1.59 14.24 7.45
C ALA A 216 -1.60 12.88 8.18
N SER A 217 -0.51 12.55 8.85
CA SER A 217 -0.35 11.33 9.65
C SER A 217 0.36 11.64 10.98
N HIS A 218 0.33 10.71 11.94
CA HIS A 218 0.90 10.87 13.27
C HIS A 218 1.82 9.71 13.67
#